data_dc346f3b934801b48bf7ec65ccb8a9dd
#
_entry.id   dc346f3b934801b48bf7ec65ccb8a9dd
#
_cell.length_a   1.000
_cell.length_b   1.000
_cell.length_c   1.000
_cell.angle_alpha   90.00
_cell.angle_beta   90.00
_cell.angle_gamma   90.00
#
_symmetry.space_group_name_H-M   'P 1'
#
loop_
_entity.id
_entity.type
_entity.pdbx_description
1 polymer ?
#
loop_
_entity_poly.entity_id
_entity_poly.type
_entity_poly.pdbx_seq_one_letter_code
_entity_poly.pdbx_strand_id
1 'polypeptide(L)'
;MKTLLAFFLLTAVTTTFGQIANENTFSAKVDGKDYTTQPRRVRIGRYWFVTANAIKPDKSVRIWLASYDNKDTVEPGTYLIVDADKPDTRENWKRLQDLGTYKGLAAVKYVEETKEPRMEYHVGMSQNNNETITVTKAADGALEATFNSTLAGTYWKEKGTATVFGGVGRLMSKMEDKVITKTTGYDSDIDPEGNGYKKQDKTDTVVIKDAKFKLKMN
;
A
#
# COMPACT_ATOMS: atom_id res chain seq x y z
N MET A 1 32.43 -35.35 -60.83
CA MET A 1 31.65 -34.19 -60.34
C MET A 1 31.29 -34.46 -58.86
N LYS A 2 31.93 -33.73 -57.94
CA LYS A 2 31.69 -33.85 -56.48
C LYS A 2 30.97 -32.59 -56.06
N THR A 3 29.70 -32.75 -55.65
CA THR A 3 28.85 -31.67 -55.23
C THR A 3 29.06 -31.45 -53.68
N LEU A 4 29.62 -30.30 -53.30
CA LEU A 4 29.84 -29.91 -51.93
C LEU A 4 28.55 -29.26 -51.41
N LEU A 5 27.90 -29.90 -50.41
CA LEU A 5 26.75 -29.37 -49.70
C LEU A 5 27.27 -28.55 -48.51
N ALA A 6 27.15 -27.22 -48.59
CA ALA A 6 27.48 -26.34 -47.49
C ALA A 6 26.27 -26.20 -46.55
N PHE A 7 26.36 -26.71 -45.34
CA PHE A 7 25.38 -26.52 -44.27
C PHE A 7 25.63 -25.17 -43.60
N PHE A 8 24.76 -24.22 -43.84
CA PHE A 8 24.73 -22.97 -43.06
C PHE A 8 24.04 -23.21 -41.72
N LEU A 9 24.80 -23.25 -40.66
CA LEU A 9 24.29 -23.28 -39.30
C LEU A 9 23.86 -21.85 -38.91
N LEU A 10 22.57 -21.57 -38.91
CA LEU A 10 22.00 -20.32 -38.45
C LEU A 10 21.90 -20.40 -36.88
N THR A 11 22.88 -19.86 -36.18
CA THR A 11 22.80 -19.69 -34.73
C THR A 11 21.86 -18.53 -34.40
N ALA A 12 20.64 -18.85 -34.02
CA ALA A 12 19.71 -17.87 -33.46
C ALA A 12 20.22 -17.44 -32.09
N VAL A 13 20.79 -16.24 -32.02
CA VAL A 13 21.09 -15.56 -30.75
C VAL A 13 19.77 -15.06 -30.20
N THR A 14 19.18 -15.83 -29.30
CA THR A 14 18.05 -15.35 -28.47
C THR A 14 18.61 -14.38 -27.44
N THR A 15 18.56 -13.09 -27.72
CA THR A 15 18.72 -12.07 -26.68
C THR A 15 17.55 -12.16 -25.73
N THR A 16 17.72 -12.88 -24.64
CA THR A 16 16.84 -12.77 -23.47
C THR A 16 17.02 -11.36 -22.91
N PHE A 17 16.10 -10.46 -23.25
CA PHE A 17 15.91 -9.24 -22.47
C PHE A 17 15.50 -9.69 -21.08
N GLY A 18 16.48 -9.74 -20.16
CA GLY A 18 16.20 -9.91 -18.75
C GLY A 18 15.29 -8.76 -18.33
N GLN A 19 14.01 -9.05 -18.12
CA GLN A 19 13.15 -8.16 -17.36
C GLN A 19 13.87 -7.93 -16.03
N ILE A 20 14.29 -6.68 -15.76
CA ILE A 20 14.74 -6.28 -14.44
C ILE A 20 13.54 -6.53 -13.55
N ALA A 21 13.56 -7.67 -12.85
CA ALA A 21 12.52 -8.02 -11.89
C ALA A 21 12.47 -6.87 -10.88
N ASN A 22 11.33 -6.22 -10.81
CA ASN A 22 11.13 -5.16 -9.85
C ASN A 22 11.21 -5.83 -8.47
N GLU A 23 12.28 -5.57 -7.74
CA GLU A 23 12.67 -6.33 -6.55
C GLU A 23 11.74 -6.08 -5.36
N ASN A 24 10.85 -5.08 -5.47
CA ASN A 24 9.82 -4.81 -4.48
C ASN A 24 8.58 -5.66 -4.76
N THR A 25 8.12 -6.39 -3.77
CA THR A 25 6.95 -7.26 -3.88
C THR A 25 5.99 -7.04 -2.72
N PHE A 26 4.69 -7.16 -2.99
CA PHE A 26 3.63 -7.24 -1.99
C PHE A 26 2.69 -8.38 -2.37
N SER A 27 2.35 -9.21 -1.40
CA SER A 27 1.32 -10.25 -1.55
C SER A 27 0.50 -10.36 -0.28
N ALA A 28 -0.80 -10.63 -0.42
CA ALA A 28 -1.72 -10.85 0.68
C ALA A 28 -2.96 -11.62 0.19
N LYS A 29 -3.77 -12.10 1.12
CA LYS A 29 -5.18 -12.46 0.87
C LYS A 29 -6.06 -11.37 1.46
N VAL A 30 -6.84 -10.71 0.63
CA VAL A 30 -7.83 -9.72 1.05
C VAL A 30 -9.21 -10.34 0.89
N ASP A 31 -9.92 -10.54 1.99
CA ASP A 31 -11.21 -11.25 2.03
C ASP A 31 -11.16 -12.61 1.32
N GLY A 32 -10.06 -13.35 1.55
CA GLY A 32 -9.80 -14.66 0.97
C GLY A 32 -9.33 -14.65 -0.50
N LYS A 33 -9.28 -13.52 -1.16
CA LYS A 33 -8.81 -13.37 -2.55
C LYS A 33 -7.35 -12.97 -2.59
N ASP A 34 -6.58 -13.62 -3.47
CA ASP A 34 -5.17 -13.28 -3.66
C ASP A 34 -5.01 -11.87 -4.21
N TYR A 35 -4.09 -11.12 -3.61
CA TYR A 35 -3.74 -9.78 -3.97
C TYR A 35 -2.22 -9.65 -4.06
N THR A 36 -1.70 -9.40 -5.26
CA THR A 36 -0.26 -9.28 -5.51
C THR A 36 0.01 -8.03 -6.33
N THR A 37 1.02 -7.25 -5.91
CA THR A 37 1.39 -6.01 -6.59
C THR A 37 2.83 -5.61 -6.25
N GLN A 38 3.30 -4.55 -6.89
CA GLN A 38 4.59 -3.94 -6.60
C GLN A 38 4.40 -2.74 -5.67
N PRO A 39 4.88 -2.82 -4.42
CA PRO A 39 4.73 -1.74 -3.48
C PRO A 39 5.71 -0.60 -3.81
N ARG A 40 5.29 0.60 -3.50
CA ARG A 40 6.12 1.80 -3.45
C ARG A 40 6.34 2.19 -2.01
N ARG A 41 7.47 2.82 -1.72
CA ARG A 41 7.75 3.37 -0.41
C ARG A 41 8.00 4.86 -0.54
N VAL A 42 7.56 5.60 0.46
CA VAL A 42 7.82 7.03 0.61
C VAL A 42 8.14 7.30 2.07
N ARG A 43 9.12 8.14 2.30
CA ARG A 43 9.42 8.66 3.63
C ARG A 43 8.99 10.12 3.71
N ILE A 44 8.24 10.46 4.74
CA ILE A 44 7.85 11.84 5.06
C ILE A 44 8.22 12.09 6.52
N GLY A 45 9.30 12.86 6.73
CA GLY A 45 9.85 13.06 8.07
C GLY A 45 10.29 11.72 8.69
N ARG A 46 9.76 11.41 9.87
CA ARG A 46 10.00 10.14 10.60
C ARG A 46 9.12 8.97 10.15
N TYR A 47 8.16 9.21 9.26
CA TYR A 47 7.17 8.22 8.88
C TYR A 47 7.54 7.55 7.56
N TRP A 48 7.30 6.25 7.51
CA TRP A 48 7.43 5.44 6.32
C TRP A 48 6.07 4.99 5.85
N PHE A 49 5.82 5.19 4.58
CA PHE A 49 4.61 4.74 3.91
C PHE A 49 4.98 3.67 2.89
N VAL A 50 4.31 2.53 2.97
CA VAL A 50 4.37 1.48 1.97
C VAL A 50 3.01 1.40 1.31
N THR A 51 2.95 1.65 0.01
CA THR A 51 1.71 1.63 -0.75
C THR A 51 1.76 0.55 -1.80
N ALA A 52 0.88 -0.40 -1.68
CA ALA A 52 0.69 -1.54 -2.58
C ALA A 52 -0.59 -1.33 -3.39
N ASN A 53 -0.46 -0.77 -4.61
CA ASN A 53 -1.58 -0.45 -5.48
C ASN A 53 -1.74 -1.51 -6.57
N ALA A 54 -2.95 -2.02 -6.76
CA ALA A 54 -3.32 -2.77 -7.96
C ALA A 54 -3.78 -1.81 -9.06
N ILE A 55 -3.58 -2.22 -10.31
CA ILE A 55 -3.94 -1.38 -11.46
C ILE A 55 -5.44 -1.47 -11.76
N LYS A 56 -6.05 -2.66 -11.58
CA LYS A 56 -7.49 -2.91 -11.82
C LYS A 56 -7.96 -4.17 -11.08
N PRO A 57 -9.07 -4.13 -10.33
CA PRO A 57 -9.78 -2.93 -9.87
C PRO A 57 -8.84 -2.04 -9.05
N ASP A 58 -9.16 -0.76 -8.95
CA ASP A 58 -8.34 0.20 -8.22
C ASP A 58 -8.36 -0.12 -6.71
N LYS A 59 -7.46 -1.01 -6.31
CA LYS A 59 -7.28 -1.47 -4.93
C LYS A 59 -5.92 -1.07 -4.42
N SER A 60 -5.86 -0.72 -3.15
CA SER A 60 -4.63 -0.29 -2.50
C SER A 60 -4.60 -0.79 -1.06
N VAL A 61 -3.46 -1.34 -0.66
CA VAL A 61 -3.11 -1.54 0.75
C VAL A 61 -2.01 -0.55 1.10
N ARG A 62 -2.24 0.25 2.12
CA ARG A 62 -1.29 1.23 2.63
C ARG A 62 -0.87 0.85 4.03
N ILE A 63 0.43 0.93 4.27
CA ILE A 63 1.02 0.66 5.56
C ILE A 63 1.80 1.90 5.96
N TRP A 64 1.47 2.46 7.10
CA TRP A 64 2.23 3.50 7.77
C TRP A 64 3.08 2.85 8.86
N LEU A 65 4.33 3.26 8.98
CA LEU A 65 5.27 2.79 9.98
C LEU A 65 5.99 3.98 10.62
N ALA A 66 6.11 3.96 11.94
CA ALA A 66 6.87 4.95 12.68
C ALA A 66 7.70 4.27 13.77
N SER A 67 9.01 4.50 13.77
CA SER A 67 9.92 3.98 14.78
C SER A 67 9.85 4.80 16.07
N TYR A 68 10.00 4.13 17.22
CA TYR A 68 9.98 4.78 18.52
C TYR A 68 11.10 5.82 18.68
N ASP A 69 12.30 5.49 18.22
CA ASP A 69 13.50 6.31 18.40
C ASP A 69 13.64 7.45 17.38
N ASN A 70 12.59 7.84 16.67
CA ASN A 70 12.63 8.86 15.61
C ASN A 70 13.69 8.60 14.52
N LYS A 71 14.08 7.35 14.31
CA LYS A 71 15.12 7.00 13.35
C LYS A 71 14.65 7.18 11.92
N ASP A 72 15.58 7.59 11.09
CA ASP A 72 15.40 7.78 9.66
C ASP A 72 15.18 6.47 8.89
N THR A 73 15.20 5.34 9.58
CA THR A 73 15.07 3.99 9.00
C THR A 73 14.08 3.15 9.76
N VAL A 74 13.34 2.30 9.05
CA VAL A 74 12.57 1.22 9.66
C VAL A 74 13.54 0.14 10.14
N GLU A 75 13.56 -0.12 11.43
CA GLU A 75 14.39 -1.16 12.01
C GLU A 75 13.67 -2.52 12.00
N PRO A 76 14.41 -3.63 11.89
CA PRO A 76 13.86 -4.95 12.15
C PRO A 76 13.26 -5.04 13.56
N GLY A 77 12.13 -5.70 13.66
CA GLY A 77 11.40 -5.90 14.91
C GLY A 77 9.91 -5.88 14.71
N THR A 78 9.16 -5.85 15.80
CA THR A 78 7.71 -5.89 15.79
C THR A 78 7.14 -4.49 16.01
N TYR A 79 6.17 -4.12 15.18
CA TYR A 79 5.44 -2.86 15.22
C TYR A 79 4.00 -3.12 15.64
N LEU A 80 3.49 -2.36 16.58
CA LEU A 80 2.11 -2.47 17.06
C LEU A 80 1.18 -1.79 16.05
N ILE A 81 0.18 -2.51 15.55
CA ILE A 81 -0.87 -1.93 14.69
C ILE A 81 -1.85 -1.16 15.58
N VAL A 82 -2.09 0.09 15.20
CA VAL A 82 -2.99 1.02 15.87
C VAL A 82 -4.07 1.53 14.92
N ASP A 83 -4.98 2.36 15.44
CA ASP A 83 -6.03 3.00 14.64
C ASP A 83 -5.43 3.84 13.52
N ALA A 84 -5.84 3.53 12.28
CA ALA A 84 -5.33 4.18 11.08
C ALA A 84 -5.87 5.60 10.86
N ASP A 85 -6.97 5.98 11.53
CA ASP A 85 -7.50 7.35 11.47
C ASP A 85 -6.58 8.34 12.20
N LYS A 86 -6.04 7.92 13.34
CA LYS A 86 -5.14 8.74 14.17
C LYS A 86 -3.98 7.92 14.72
N PRO A 87 -3.05 7.46 13.85
CA PRO A 87 -1.99 6.56 14.28
C PRO A 87 -0.96 7.22 15.20
N ASP A 88 -0.65 8.50 14.98
CA ASP A 88 0.39 9.25 15.72
C ASP A 88 -0.19 10.05 16.89
N THR A 89 -0.83 9.35 17.84
CA THR A 89 -1.35 9.97 19.06
C THR A 89 -0.46 9.70 20.26
N ARG A 90 -0.56 10.58 21.25
CA ARG A 90 0.15 10.40 22.53
C ARG A 90 -0.29 9.10 23.25
N GLU A 91 -1.56 8.74 23.13
CA GLU A 91 -2.12 7.52 23.70
C GLU A 91 -1.50 6.27 23.07
N ASN A 92 -1.37 6.25 21.74
CA ASN A 92 -0.76 5.12 21.04
C ASN A 92 0.72 4.97 21.41
N TRP A 93 1.46 6.07 21.49
CA TRP A 93 2.87 6.05 21.93
C TRP A 93 3.01 5.62 23.40
N LYS A 94 2.13 6.09 24.28
CA LYS A 94 2.12 5.64 25.68
C LYS A 94 1.83 4.14 25.78
N ARG A 95 0.81 3.66 25.06
CA ARG A 95 0.49 2.22 25.00
C ARG A 95 1.67 1.38 24.52
N LEU A 96 2.40 1.84 23.51
CA LEU A 96 3.61 1.16 23.03
C LEU A 96 4.67 1.10 24.13
N GLN A 97 4.89 2.17 24.89
CA GLN A 97 5.83 2.21 26.01
C GLN A 97 5.42 1.25 27.12
N ASP A 98 4.15 1.25 27.50
CA ASP A 98 3.61 0.39 28.57
C ASP A 98 3.78 -1.11 28.22
N LEU A 99 3.69 -1.47 26.94
CA LEU A 99 3.89 -2.83 26.45
C LEU A 99 5.37 -3.23 26.30
N GLY A 100 6.28 -2.28 26.15
CA GLY A 100 7.74 -2.44 26.26
C GLY A 100 8.47 -3.33 25.25
N THR A 101 7.75 -3.94 24.28
CA THR A 101 8.32 -4.97 23.40
C THR A 101 8.38 -4.57 21.91
N TYR A 102 7.81 -3.44 21.55
CA TYR A 102 7.65 -3.02 20.17
C TYR A 102 8.69 -1.99 19.72
N LYS A 103 9.08 -2.06 18.46
CA LYS A 103 10.01 -1.10 17.83
C LYS A 103 9.33 0.21 17.40
N GLY A 104 8.02 0.20 17.26
CA GLY A 104 7.27 1.36 16.82
C GLY A 104 5.79 1.06 16.62
N LEU A 105 5.11 2.01 16.01
CA LEU A 105 3.71 1.93 15.64
C LEU A 105 3.57 1.62 14.15
N ALA A 106 2.47 0.96 13.80
CA ALA A 106 2.05 0.73 12.43
C ALA A 106 0.56 1.05 12.28
N ALA A 107 0.13 1.39 11.07
CA ALA A 107 -1.28 1.45 10.73
C ALA A 107 -1.49 0.86 9.34
N VAL A 108 -2.62 0.22 9.11
CA VAL A 108 -2.97 -0.41 7.85
C VAL A 108 -4.29 0.17 7.35
N LYS A 109 -4.29 0.61 6.09
CA LYS A 109 -5.48 1.10 5.39
C LYS A 109 -5.66 0.32 4.09
N TYR A 110 -6.86 -0.16 3.84
CA TYR A 110 -7.29 -0.72 2.58
C TYR A 110 -8.24 0.22 1.89
N VAL A 111 -8.12 0.38 0.58
CA VAL A 111 -9.06 1.16 -0.22
C VAL A 111 -9.36 0.41 -1.50
N GLU A 112 -10.63 0.31 -1.84
CA GLU A 112 -11.13 -0.21 -3.11
C GLU A 112 -12.07 0.82 -3.73
N GLU A 113 -11.79 1.19 -4.99
CA GLU A 113 -12.61 2.11 -5.78
C GLU A 113 -13.48 1.32 -6.75
N THR A 114 -14.77 1.57 -6.76
CA THR A 114 -15.73 1.04 -7.72
C THR A 114 -16.30 2.20 -8.55
N LYS A 115 -16.21 2.12 -9.88
CA LYS A 115 -16.56 3.24 -10.78
C LYS A 115 -17.99 3.22 -11.30
N GLU A 116 -18.65 2.06 -11.30
CA GLU A 116 -19.99 1.89 -11.89
C GLU A 116 -20.98 1.34 -10.88
N PRO A 117 -22.24 1.79 -10.87
CA PRO A 117 -22.84 2.88 -11.69
C PRO A 117 -22.49 4.29 -11.19
N ARG A 118 -21.88 4.41 -10.03
CA ARG A 118 -21.36 5.65 -9.42
C ARG A 118 -20.07 5.33 -8.70
N MET A 119 -19.25 6.34 -8.54
CA MET A 119 -18.00 6.20 -7.80
C MET A 119 -18.28 5.92 -6.33
N GLU A 120 -17.82 4.78 -5.87
CA GLU A 120 -17.91 4.35 -4.47
C GLU A 120 -16.52 3.93 -4.00
N TYR A 121 -16.22 4.24 -2.74
CA TYR A 121 -15.03 3.73 -2.06
C TYR A 121 -15.44 2.81 -0.93
N HIS A 122 -14.74 1.68 -0.84
CA HIS A 122 -14.73 0.82 0.34
C HIS A 122 -13.38 1.00 1.03
N VAL A 123 -13.42 1.51 2.26
CA VAL A 123 -12.22 1.86 3.04
C VAL A 123 -12.19 1.02 4.29
N GLY A 124 -11.15 0.18 4.43
CA GLY A 124 -10.85 -0.55 5.64
C GLY A 124 -9.74 0.14 6.42
N MET A 125 -9.93 0.34 7.72
CA MET A 125 -8.94 0.95 8.60
C MET A 125 -8.61 0.04 9.78
N SER A 126 -7.32 -0.14 10.07
CA SER A 126 -6.88 -0.87 11.28
C SER A 126 -7.38 -0.18 12.54
N GLN A 127 -7.58 -0.99 13.57
CA GLN A 127 -8.04 -0.58 14.88
C GLN A 127 -7.03 -1.00 15.94
N ASN A 128 -7.24 -0.58 17.19
CA ASN A 128 -6.38 -0.93 18.32
C ASN A 128 -6.59 -2.39 18.80
N ASN A 129 -6.43 -3.39 17.93
CA ASN A 129 -6.73 -4.81 18.16
C ASN A 129 -5.55 -5.65 18.66
N ASN A 130 -4.43 -5.05 19.06
CA ASN A 130 -3.18 -5.74 19.42
C ASN A 130 -2.56 -6.57 18.27
N GLU A 131 -2.93 -6.30 17.04
CA GLU A 131 -2.29 -6.88 15.86
C GLU A 131 -0.92 -6.27 15.63
N THR A 132 -0.05 -6.95 14.88
CA THR A 132 1.34 -6.53 14.71
C THR A 132 1.84 -6.72 13.28
N ILE A 133 2.84 -5.93 12.91
CA ILE A 133 3.68 -6.13 11.73
C ILE A 133 5.07 -6.54 12.22
N THR A 134 5.56 -7.69 11.74
CA THR A 134 6.94 -8.10 11.99
C THR A 134 7.80 -7.73 10.79
N VAL A 135 8.81 -6.91 11.04
CA VAL A 135 9.80 -6.46 10.05
C VAL A 135 11.11 -7.20 10.28
N THR A 136 11.67 -7.74 9.21
CA THR A 136 12.98 -8.42 9.20
C THR A 136 13.88 -7.81 8.13
N LYS A 137 15.17 -8.08 8.22
CA LYS A 137 16.14 -7.70 7.19
C LYS A 137 16.61 -8.96 6.47
N ALA A 138 16.39 -9.02 5.16
CA ALA A 138 16.85 -10.11 4.32
C ALA A 138 18.38 -10.07 4.13
N ALA A 139 18.97 -11.17 3.67
CA ALA A 139 20.41 -11.28 3.42
C ALA A 139 20.91 -10.28 2.36
N ASP A 140 20.07 -9.89 1.40
CA ASP A 140 20.36 -8.88 0.38
C ASP A 140 20.19 -7.43 0.88
N GLY A 141 19.90 -7.24 2.17
CA GLY A 141 19.70 -5.94 2.80
C GLY A 141 18.30 -5.36 2.62
N ALA A 142 17.41 -6.04 1.89
CA ALA A 142 16.01 -5.61 1.77
C ALA A 142 15.28 -5.72 3.11
N LEU A 143 14.26 -4.89 3.31
CA LEU A 143 13.30 -5.07 4.40
C LEU A 143 12.20 -6.01 3.93
N GLU A 144 11.91 -6.99 4.75
CA GLU A 144 10.76 -7.87 4.59
C GLU A 144 9.82 -7.68 5.77
N ALA A 145 8.51 -7.74 5.53
CA ALA A 145 7.56 -7.69 6.62
C ALA A 145 6.41 -8.66 6.38
N THR A 146 5.84 -9.13 7.49
CA THR A 146 4.67 -10.01 7.49
C THR A 146 3.64 -9.51 8.49
N PHE A 147 2.36 -9.64 8.15
CA PHE A 147 1.26 -9.31 9.06
C PHE A 147 -0.06 -9.96 8.66
N ASN A 148 -0.96 -10.01 9.62
CA ASN A 148 -2.39 -10.18 9.42
C ASN A 148 -3.09 -8.99 10.06
N SER A 149 -4.20 -8.54 9.48
CA SER A 149 -4.95 -7.43 10.05
C SER A 149 -6.43 -7.51 9.71
N THR A 150 -7.25 -7.17 10.69
CA THR A 150 -8.70 -7.08 10.58
C THR A 150 -9.08 -5.61 10.65
N LEU A 151 -9.58 -5.09 9.53
CA LEU A 151 -9.86 -3.66 9.35
C LEU A 151 -11.35 -3.38 9.49
N ALA A 152 -11.70 -2.28 10.13
CA ALA A 152 -13.08 -1.78 10.13
C ALA A 152 -13.39 -1.16 8.76
N GLY A 153 -14.34 -1.76 8.05
CA GLY A 153 -14.74 -1.35 6.71
C GLY A 153 -15.83 -0.28 6.73
N THR A 154 -15.69 0.73 5.89
CA THR A 154 -16.66 1.82 5.69
C THR A 154 -16.86 2.07 4.21
N TYR A 155 -18.06 2.52 3.83
CA TYR A 155 -18.41 2.81 2.44
C TYR A 155 -18.64 4.30 2.24
N TRP A 156 -18.16 4.79 1.12
CA TRP A 156 -18.29 6.20 0.74
C TRP A 156 -18.84 6.28 -0.67
N LYS A 157 -19.84 7.13 -0.86
CA LYS A 157 -20.53 7.33 -2.13
C LYS A 157 -20.43 8.78 -2.59
N GLU A 158 -20.21 8.96 -3.87
CA GLU A 158 -20.19 10.29 -4.47
C GLU A 158 -21.51 11.05 -4.23
N LYS A 159 -21.43 12.30 -3.76
CA LYS A 159 -22.58 13.19 -3.62
C LYS A 159 -23.09 13.57 -5.00
N GLY A 160 -24.42 13.52 -5.24
CA GLY A 160 -25.03 13.90 -6.52
C GLY A 160 -24.74 15.35 -6.94
N THR A 161 -24.49 16.25 -5.98
CA THR A 161 -24.09 17.64 -6.24
C THR A 161 -22.66 17.78 -6.75
N ALA A 162 -21.79 16.81 -6.50
CA ALA A 162 -20.40 16.82 -6.97
C ALA A 162 -20.30 16.63 -8.49
N THR A 163 -21.30 16.01 -9.13
CA THR A 163 -21.36 15.82 -10.58
C THR A 163 -21.77 17.10 -11.34
N VAL A 164 -22.53 18.00 -10.71
CA VAL A 164 -23.05 19.21 -11.39
C VAL A 164 -22.08 20.39 -11.29
N PHE A 165 -21.38 20.54 -10.14
CA PHE A 165 -20.45 21.63 -9.90
C PHE A 165 -19.00 21.19 -9.67
N GLY A 166 -18.74 19.90 -9.51
CA GLY A 166 -17.45 19.35 -9.05
C GLY A 166 -16.44 19.02 -10.15
N GLY A 167 -16.79 19.16 -11.43
CA GLY A 167 -15.89 18.80 -12.52
C GLY A 167 -14.59 19.58 -12.53
N VAL A 168 -14.64 20.88 -12.21
CA VAL A 168 -13.46 21.75 -12.22
C VAL A 168 -12.63 21.58 -10.94
N GLY A 169 -13.28 21.50 -9.77
CA GLY A 169 -12.58 21.26 -8.49
C GLY A 169 -11.89 19.91 -8.42
N ARG A 170 -12.52 18.86 -8.98
CA ARG A 170 -11.90 17.53 -9.12
C ARG A 170 -10.73 17.52 -10.09
N LEU A 171 -10.80 18.30 -11.18
CA LEU A 171 -9.70 18.38 -12.14
C LEU A 171 -8.48 19.03 -11.49
N MET A 172 -8.67 20.06 -10.66
CA MET A 172 -7.59 20.75 -9.97
C MET A 172 -7.00 19.90 -8.84
N SER A 173 -7.80 19.27 -7.98
CA SER A 173 -7.29 18.37 -6.95
C SER A 173 -6.56 17.17 -7.56
N LYS A 174 -7.11 16.56 -8.62
CA LYS A 174 -6.42 15.49 -9.35
C LYS A 174 -5.10 15.93 -10.01
N MET A 175 -4.96 17.19 -10.38
CA MET A 175 -3.69 17.70 -10.91
C MET A 175 -2.67 17.91 -9.79
N GLU A 176 -3.06 18.47 -8.65
CA GLU A 176 -2.21 18.62 -7.48
C GLU A 176 -1.79 17.26 -6.92
N ASP A 177 -2.72 16.33 -6.77
CA ASP A 177 -2.46 14.96 -6.32
C ASP A 177 -1.54 14.18 -7.28
N LYS A 178 -1.73 14.35 -8.60
CA LYS A 178 -0.80 13.77 -9.59
C LYS A 178 0.62 14.31 -9.46
N VAL A 179 0.79 15.59 -9.14
CA VAL A 179 2.11 16.18 -8.92
C VAL A 179 2.72 15.61 -7.65
N ILE A 180 1.97 15.55 -6.55
CA ILE A 180 2.41 14.96 -5.28
C ILE A 180 2.74 13.48 -5.48
N THR A 181 1.85 12.71 -6.08
CA THR A 181 2.06 11.27 -6.35
C THR A 181 3.27 11.03 -7.26
N LYS A 182 3.45 11.85 -8.30
CA LYS A 182 4.59 11.74 -9.22
C LYS A 182 5.91 12.09 -8.55
N THR A 183 5.91 13.06 -7.65
CA THR A 183 7.12 13.55 -6.98
C THR A 183 7.47 12.71 -5.76
N THR A 184 6.48 12.27 -4.99
CA THR A 184 6.68 11.57 -3.72
C THR A 184 6.36 10.09 -3.79
N GLY A 185 5.64 9.62 -4.83
CA GLY A 185 5.08 8.27 -4.89
C GLY A 185 3.94 8.03 -3.87
N TYR A 186 3.57 9.02 -3.10
CA TYR A 186 2.47 8.98 -2.15
C TYR A 186 1.19 9.41 -2.86
N ASP A 187 0.22 8.53 -2.90
CA ASP A 187 -1.09 8.80 -3.46
C ASP A 187 -2.01 9.30 -2.33
N SER A 188 -2.22 10.61 -2.27
CA SER A 188 -3.11 11.25 -1.31
C SER A 188 -4.59 11.12 -1.72
N ASP A 189 -4.84 10.77 -2.97
CA ASP A 189 -6.15 10.79 -3.62
C ASP A 189 -7.13 9.72 -3.10
N ILE A 190 -6.65 8.80 -2.26
CA ILE A 190 -7.48 7.69 -1.77
C ILE A 190 -8.08 8.00 -0.41
N ASP A 191 -8.24 9.25 -0.06
CA ASP A 191 -9.05 9.63 1.11
C ASP A 191 -10.36 10.27 0.63
N PRO A 192 -11.49 9.53 0.64
CA PRO A 192 -12.76 10.07 0.20
C PRO A 192 -13.30 11.14 1.16
N GLU A 193 -12.75 11.23 2.36
CA GLU A 193 -13.13 12.20 3.37
C GLU A 193 -12.71 13.61 2.94
N GLY A 194 -13.66 14.45 2.62
CA GLY A 194 -13.39 15.81 2.12
C GLY A 194 -13.52 15.98 0.61
N ASN A 195 -13.47 14.93 -0.20
CA ASN A 195 -13.44 14.99 -1.67
C ASN A 195 -14.82 14.87 -2.35
N GLY A 196 -15.89 15.34 -1.73
CA GLY A 196 -17.22 15.29 -2.34
C GLY A 196 -17.95 13.96 -2.17
N TYR A 197 -17.46 13.08 -1.29
CA TYR A 197 -18.11 11.82 -0.93
C TYR A 197 -18.88 11.95 0.39
N LYS A 198 -19.87 11.08 0.55
CA LYS A 198 -20.65 10.94 1.79
C LYS A 198 -20.46 9.54 2.32
N LYS A 199 -20.08 9.44 3.59
CA LYS A 199 -20.02 8.18 4.34
C LYS A 199 -21.42 7.56 4.37
N GLN A 200 -21.49 6.25 4.11
CA GLN A 200 -22.71 5.47 4.20
C GLN A 200 -22.82 4.84 5.60
N ASP A 201 -24.03 4.48 5.99
CA ASP A 201 -24.28 3.79 7.27
C ASP A 201 -23.83 2.31 7.22
N LYS A 202 -23.58 1.81 6.01
CA LYS A 202 -23.06 0.45 5.81
C LYS A 202 -21.63 0.34 6.31
N THR A 203 -21.40 -0.68 7.14
CA THR A 203 -20.08 -1.07 7.64
C THR A 203 -19.89 -2.57 7.47
N ASP A 204 -18.65 -2.99 7.40
CA ASP A 204 -18.26 -4.40 7.39
C ASP A 204 -16.83 -4.57 7.96
N THR A 205 -16.22 -5.70 7.64
CA THR A 205 -14.85 -6.01 8.04
C THR A 205 -14.06 -6.44 6.81
N VAL A 206 -12.90 -5.83 6.61
CA VAL A 206 -11.92 -6.27 5.59
C VAL A 206 -10.84 -7.08 6.29
N VAL A 207 -10.63 -8.32 5.84
CA VAL A 207 -9.67 -9.24 6.44
C VAL A 207 -8.45 -9.38 5.53
N ILE A 208 -7.28 -8.95 6.02
CA ILE A 208 -6.00 -9.13 5.35
C ILE A 208 -5.26 -10.28 6.02
N LYS A 209 -4.95 -11.35 5.28
CA LYS A 209 -4.19 -12.51 5.76
C LYS A 209 -2.93 -12.74 4.93
N ASP A 210 -1.95 -13.36 5.56
CA ASP A 210 -0.69 -13.79 4.93
C ASP A 210 0.01 -12.65 4.18
N ALA A 211 -0.19 -11.41 4.65
CA ALA A 211 0.41 -10.25 4.01
C ALA A 211 1.93 -10.27 4.19
N LYS A 212 2.62 -10.08 3.06
CA LYS A 212 4.08 -10.01 2.99
C LYS A 212 4.49 -8.89 2.05
N PHE A 213 5.50 -8.12 2.43
CA PHE A 213 6.16 -7.23 1.49
C PHE A 213 7.68 -7.34 1.60
N LYS A 214 8.34 -7.10 0.48
CA LYS A 214 9.79 -6.95 0.38
C LYS A 214 10.09 -5.61 -0.28
N LEU A 215 11.00 -4.85 0.31
CA LEU A 215 11.39 -3.52 -0.15
C LEU A 215 12.91 -3.40 -0.16
N LYS A 216 13.50 -3.08 -1.30
CA LYS A 216 14.88 -2.64 -1.35
C LYS A 216 15.03 -1.27 -0.71
N MET A 217 16.10 -1.10 0.08
CA MET A 217 16.39 0.10 0.88
C MET A 217 17.46 0.98 0.23
N ASN A 218 17.60 0.94 -1.11
CA ASN A 218 18.55 1.77 -1.85
C ASN A 218 18.10 3.23 -1.88
#